data_abc46fa5c9858ce776c838482ed4afb3
#
_entry.id   abc46fa5c9858ce776c838482ed4afb3
#
_cell.length_a   1.000
_cell.length_b   1.000
_cell.length_c   1.000
_cell.angle_alpha   90.00
_cell.angle_beta   90.00
_cell.angle_gamma   90.00
#
_symmetry.space_group_name_H-M   'P 1'
#
loop_
_entity.id
_entity.type
_entity.pdbx_description
1 polymer ?
#
loop_
_entity_poly.entity_id
_entity_poly.type
_entity_poly.pdbx_seq_one_letter_code
_entity_poly.pdbx_strand_id
1 'polypeptide(L)'
;GVAKAGAHIRKKEERYVQNAIQSGIQGVFLHGMFFTVWLAVLAVPLAQTIDNSVGILLGEMFTTGSSMVLWALLLFYCSQILKLSGKNHLLLLGYGVMDLVFVITSTILFRMENAGILSIVLGSVIGMAAGAVCLCVILCLQRKTRPDALRGLAIPAGCCCACGLLAFGLEKLLFPHVGAVVTVISELIITLLLYWFLLLLLRCLRGQDFQYIPGGRLMRMLGKMFRL
;
A
#
# COMPACT_ATOMS: atom_id res chain seq x y z
N GLY A 1 11.44 -7.42 -5.56
CA GLY A 1 11.42 -6.27 -6.48
C GLY A 1 12.73 -5.50 -6.49
N VAL A 2 13.06 -4.81 -5.38
CA VAL A 2 14.22 -3.90 -5.27
C VAL A 2 15.56 -4.59 -5.61
N ALA A 3 15.83 -5.77 -5.06
CA ALA A 3 17.08 -6.49 -5.30
C ALA A 3 17.29 -6.86 -6.78
N LYS A 4 16.23 -7.29 -7.47
CA LYS A 4 16.30 -7.60 -8.92
C LYS A 4 16.47 -6.34 -9.76
N ALA A 5 15.75 -5.27 -9.46
CA ALA A 5 15.94 -3.99 -10.11
C ALA A 5 17.38 -3.48 -9.95
N GLY A 6 17.95 -3.60 -8.75
CA GLY A 6 19.34 -3.23 -8.48
C GLY A 6 20.37 -4.04 -9.27
N ALA A 7 20.12 -5.35 -9.49
CA ALA A 7 21.00 -6.18 -10.31
C ALA A 7 20.98 -5.74 -11.78
N HIS A 8 19.82 -5.42 -12.34
CA HIS A 8 19.70 -4.92 -13.73
C HIS A 8 20.24 -3.50 -13.90
N ILE A 9 20.08 -2.63 -12.88
CA ILE A 9 20.69 -1.28 -12.89
C ILE A 9 22.21 -1.39 -13.00
N ARG A 10 22.84 -2.29 -12.25
CA ARG A 10 24.30 -2.52 -12.32
C ARG A 10 24.76 -3.02 -13.67
N LYS A 11 23.95 -3.85 -14.36
CA LYS A 11 24.27 -4.38 -15.68
C LYS A 11 23.91 -3.43 -16.83
N LYS A 12 23.34 -2.24 -16.54
CA LYS A 12 22.87 -1.25 -17.55
C LYS A 12 21.82 -1.81 -18.53
N GLU A 13 21.03 -2.77 -18.09
CA GLU A 13 19.98 -3.41 -18.91
C GLU A 13 18.66 -2.60 -18.79
N GLU A 14 18.53 -1.50 -19.51
CA GLU A 14 17.46 -0.51 -19.35
C GLU A 14 16.04 -1.09 -19.46
N ARG A 15 15.76 -1.97 -20.42
CA ARG A 15 14.43 -2.60 -20.60
C ARG A 15 14.03 -3.42 -19.37
N TYR A 16 14.96 -4.20 -18.82
CA TYR A 16 14.69 -5.01 -17.61
C TYR A 16 14.52 -4.13 -16.38
N VAL A 17 15.24 -3.01 -16.30
CA VAL A 17 15.09 -2.01 -15.23
C VAL A 17 13.69 -1.40 -15.28
N GLN A 18 13.22 -0.98 -16.47
CA GLN A 18 11.89 -0.41 -16.65
C GLN A 18 10.79 -1.40 -16.23
N ASN A 19 10.86 -2.64 -16.71
CA ASN A 19 9.91 -3.68 -16.33
C ASN A 19 9.93 -3.97 -14.83
N ALA A 20 11.12 -4.03 -14.22
CA ALA A 20 11.25 -4.27 -12.78
C ALA A 20 10.67 -3.12 -11.94
N ILE A 21 10.83 -1.88 -12.38
CA ILE A 21 10.26 -0.70 -11.72
C ILE A 21 8.74 -0.71 -11.86
N GLN A 22 8.22 -0.95 -13.05
CA GLN A 22 6.79 -1.00 -13.31
C GLN A 22 6.11 -2.09 -12.49
N SER A 23 6.61 -3.33 -12.55
CA SER A 23 6.07 -4.45 -11.77
C SER A 23 6.24 -4.24 -10.26
N GLY A 24 7.30 -3.54 -9.84
CA GLY A 24 7.52 -3.22 -8.44
C GLY A 24 6.53 -2.17 -7.92
N ILE A 25 6.28 -1.10 -8.66
CA ILE A 25 5.24 -0.10 -8.34
C ILE A 25 3.87 -0.79 -8.28
N GLN A 26 3.54 -1.62 -9.27
CA GLN A 26 2.31 -2.40 -9.27
C GLN A 26 2.20 -3.29 -8.01
N GLY A 27 3.28 -3.98 -7.64
CA GLY A 27 3.33 -4.80 -6.43
C GLY A 27 3.11 -3.99 -5.14
N VAL A 28 3.65 -2.76 -5.08
CA VAL A 28 3.39 -1.83 -3.96
C VAL A 28 1.92 -1.46 -3.88
N PHE A 29 1.30 -1.11 -4.99
CA PHE A 29 -0.13 -0.77 -5.00
C PHE A 29 -1.00 -1.97 -4.63
N LEU A 30 -0.69 -3.17 -5.15
CA LEU A 30 -1.39 -4.40 -4.81
C LEU A 30 -1.43 -4.65 -3.30
N HIS A 31 -0.27 -4.67 -2.67
CA HIS A 31 -0.17 -4.96 -1.23
C HIS A 31 -0.60 -3.77 -0.37
N GLY A 32 -0.16 -2.56 -0.75
CA GLY A 32 -0.46 -1.35 0.00
C GLY A 32 -1.95 -1.05 0.07
N MET A 33 -2.68 -1.17 -1.03
CA MET A 33 -4.14 -0.97 -1.05
C MET A 33 -4.86 -2.01 -0.20
N PHE A 34 -4.49 -3.29 -0.32
CA PHE A 34 -5.09 -4.33 0.50
C PHE A 34 -4.96 -4.04 1.99
N PHE A 35 -3.72 -3.79 2.46
CA PHE A 35 -3.48 -3.52 3.87
C PHE A 35 -4.11 -2.21 4.34
N THR A 36 -4.18 -1.18 3.47
CA THR A 36 -4.88 0.07 3.77
C THR A 36 -6.37 -0.17 4.04
N VAL A 37 -7.05 -0.88 3.15
CA VAL A 37 -8.49 -1.16 3.30
C VAL A 37 -8.73 -2.09 4.48
N TRP A 38 -7.94 -3.13 4.62
CA TRP A 38 -8.02 -4.07 5.73
C TRP A 38 -7.84 -3.37 7.09
N LEU A 39 -6.78 -2.53 7.21
CA LEU A 39 -6.54 -1.79 8.44
C LEU A 39 -7.64 -0.75 8.73
N ALA A 40 -8.22 -0.13 7.69
CA ALA A 40 -9.32 0.81 7.87
C ALA A 40 -10.58 0.13 8.39
N VAL A 41 -10.93 -1.05 7.89
CA VAL A 41 -12.11 -1.81 8.32
C VAL A 41 -11.93 -2.35 9.73
N LEU A 42 -10.77 -2.91 10.03
CA LEU A 42 -10.49 -3.54 11.34
C LEU A 42 -9.88 -2.58 12.37
N ALA A 43 -9.90 -1.28 12.10
CA ALA A 43 -9.30 -0.28 12.98
C ALA A 43 -9.84 -0.35 14.41
N VAL A 44 -11.15 -0.46 14.59
CA VAL A 44 -11.79 -0.52 15.92
C VAL A 44 -11.50 -1.85 16.63
N PRO A 45 -11.72 -3.04 16.03
CA PRO A 45 -11.32 -4.30 16.63
C PRO A 45 -9.85 -4.37 17.02
N LEU A 46 -8.95 -3.87 16.15
CA LEU A 46 -7.51 -3.81 16.43
C LEU A 46 -7.21 -2.91 17.63
N ALA A 47 -7.80 -1.72 17.68
CA ALA A 47 -7.62 -0.80 18.79
C ALA A 47 -8.10 -1.38 20.11
N GLN A 48 -9.22 -2.08 20.11
CA GLN A 48 -9.75 -2.76 21.29
C GLN A 48 -8.89 -3.92 21.79
N THR A 49 -8.12 -4.58 20.91
CA THR A 49 -7.13 -5.59 21.33
C THR A 49 -5.96 -4.98 22.11
N ILE A 50 -5.67 -3.69 21.88
CA ILE A 50 -4.57 -2.97 22.54
C ILE A 50 -5.06 -2.41 23.87
N ASP A 51 -6.13 -1.63 23.86
CA ASP A 51 -6.73 -1.03 25.05
C ASP A 51 -8.21 -0.72 24.82
N ASN A 52 -9.07 -1.36 25.61
CA ASN A 52 -10.51 -1.17 25.56
C ASN A 52 -10.95 0.25 25.97
N SER A 53 -10.20 0.91 26.84
CA SER A 53 -10.57 2.22 27.40
C SER A 53 -10.45 3.37 26.39
N VAL A 54 -9.49 3.28 25.47
CA VAL A 54 -9.24 4.28 24.43
C VAL A 54 -9.49 3.73 23.01
N GLY A 55 -10.11 2.54 22.92
CA GLY A 55 -10.29 1.80 21.66
C GLY A 55 -10.99 2.59 20.55
N ILE A 56 -11.96 3.45 20.89
CA ILE A 56 -12.66 4.29 19.88
C ILE A 56 -11.72 5.32 19.29
N LEU A 57 -11.00 6.09 20.12
CA LEU A 57 -10.06 7.12 19.65
C LEU A 57 -8.92 6.50 18.85
N LEU A 58 -8.34 5.39 19.34
CA LEU A 58 -7.31 4.65 18.60
C LEU A 58 -7.86 4.09 17.29
N GLY A 59 -9.10 3.62 17.27
CA GLY A 59 -9.77 3.16 16.06
C GLY A 59 -9.89 4.26 15.00
N GLU A 60 -10.30 5.46 15.40
CA GLU A 60 -10.36 6.63 14.51
C GLU A 60 -8.97 6.99 13.96
N MET A 61 -7.94 6.95 14.81
CA MET A 61 -6.56 7.21 14.39
C MET A 61 -6.06 6.14 13.40
N PHE A 62 -6.35 4.85 13.63
CA PHE A 62 -5.99 3.76 12.73
C PHE A 62 -6.75 3.85 11.40
N THR A 63 -8.05 4.15 11.44
CA THR A 63 -8.84 4.36 10.22
C THR A 63 -8.27 5.50 9.39
N THR A 64 -8.05 6.65 10.03
CA THR A 64 -7.49 7.85 9.38
C THR A 64 -6.08 7.59 8.85
N GLY A 65 -5.24 6.92 9.66
CA GLY A 65 -3.86 6.61 9.30
C GLY A 65 -3.69 5.40 8.37
N SER A 66 -4.74 4.63 8.09
CA SER A 66 -4.62 3.37 7.33
C SER A 66 -3.91 3.52 5.98
N SER A 67 -4.18 4.62 5.27
CA SER A 67 -3.56 4.90 3.96
C SER A 67 -2.06 5.18 4.03
N MET A 68 -1.50 5.46 5.23
CA MET A 68 -0.04 5.60 5.41
C MET A 68 0.70 4.35 4.95
N VAL A 69 0.11 3.16 5.08
CA VAL A 69 0.74 1.89 4.67
C VAL A 69 1.07 1.91 3.19
N LEU A 70 0.11 2.32 2.35
CA LEU A 70 0.32 2.43 0.90
C LEU A 70 1.42 3.43 0.57
N TRP A 71 1.33 4.64 1.14
CA TRP A 71 2.27 5.72 0.84
C TRP A 71 3.67 5.45 1.37
N ALA A 72 3.79 4.85 2.56
CA ALA A 72 5.07 4.43 3.11
C ALA A 72 5.75 3.36 2.24
N LEU A 73 5.00 2.34 1.78
CA LEU A 73 5.54 1.33 0.87
C LEU A 73 6.00 1.93 -0.46
N LEU A 74 5.24 2.86 -1.02
CA LEU A 74 5.59 3.55 -2.27
C LEU A 74 6.83 4.43 -2.09
N LEU A 75 6.86 5.22 -1.02
CA LEU A 75 7.99 6.06 -0.65
C LEU A 75 9.27 5.21 -0.47
N PHE A 76 9.17 4.14 0.30
CA PHE A 76 10.29 3.22 0.54
C PHE A 76 10.77 2.59 -0.78
N TYR A 77 9.86 2.07 -1.60
CA TYR A 77 10.22 1.45 -2.87
C TYR A 77 10.96 2.43 -3.79
N CYS A 78 10.38 3.62 -4.03
CA CYS A 78 10.96 4.63 -4.90
C CYS A 78 12.32 5.13 -4.38
N SER A 79 12.44 5.33 -3.06
CA SER A 79 13.69 5.77 -2.44
C SER A 79 14.80 4.73 -2.61
N GLN A 80 14.51 3.43 -2.43
CA GLN A 80 15.52 2.39 -2.63
C GLN A 80 16.00 2.30 -4.09
N ILE A 81 15.12 2.46 -5.07
CA ILE A 81 15.52 2.44 -6.48
C ILE A 81 16.36 3.66 -6.85
N LEU A 82 16.01 4.86 -6.36
CA LEU A 82 16.80 6.08 -6.58
C LEU A 82 18.18 5.97 -5.92
N LYS A 83 18.25 5.41 -4.70
CA LYS A 83 19.50 5.14 -3.99
C LYS A 83 20.42 4.19 -4.77
N LEU A 84 19.87 3.08 -5.26
CA LEU A 84 20.61 2.15 -6.12
C LEU A 84 21.04 2.75 -7.45
N SER A 85 20.36 3.80 -7.90
CA SER A 85 20.74 4.57 -9.11
C SER A 85 21.77 5.66 -8.85
N GLY A 86 22.28 5.81 -7.62
CA GLY A 86 23.26 6.81 -7.23
C GLY A 86 22.72 8.25 -7.17
N LYS A 87 21.39 8.43 -7.14
CA LYS A 87 20.74 9.74 -7.21
C LYS A 87 20.21 10.21 -5.86
N ASN A 88 21.09 10.23 -4.86
CA ASN A 88 20.74 10.55 -3.48
C ASN A 88 20.19 11.98 -3.29
N HIS A 89 20.61 12.95 -4.12
CA HIS A 89 20.11 14.32 -4.04
C HIS A 89 18.60 14.42 -4.35
N LEU A 90 18.06 13.53 -5.16
CA LEU A 90 16.62 13.49 -5.45
C LEU A 90 15.80 12.94 -4.29
N LEU A 91 16.41 12.15 -3.43
CA LEU A 91 15.75 11.70 -2.18
C LEU A 91 15.48 12.87 -1.26
N LEU A 92 16.44 13.79 -1.10
CA LEU A 92 16.28 14.98 -0.28
C LEU A 92 15.10 15.83 -0.75
N LEU A 93 14.90 15.92 -2.07
CA LEU A 93 13.76 16.66 -2.63
C LEU A 93 12.42 15.98 -2.26
N GLY A 94 12.32 14.67 -2.40
CA GLY A 94 11.11 13.93 -2.04
C GLY A 94 10.78 13.99 -0.54
N TYR A 95 11.78 13.79 0.33
CA TYR A 95 11.59 13.91 1.76
C TYR A 95 11.34 15.36 2.19
N GLY A 96 12.01 16.33 1.57
CA GLY A 96 11.75 17.75 1.82
C GLY A 96 10.32 18.17 1.47
N VAL A 97 9.78 17.67 0.35
CA VAL A 97 8.35 17.87 -0.01
C VAL A 97 7.44 17.22 1.02
N MET A 98 7.75 15.98 1.46
CA MET A 98 6.99 15.28 2.48
C MET A 98 6.90 16.11 3.78
N ASP A 99 8.04 16.54 4.29
CA ASP A 99 8.12 17.27 5.56
C ASP A 99 7.46 18.65 5.47
N LEU A 100 7.67 19.38 4.36
CA LEU A 100 7.06 20.69 4.14
C LEU A 100 5.54 20.58 4.06
N VAL A 101 5.01 19.61 3.31
CA VAL A 101 3.57 19.38 3.18
C VAL A 101 2.99 18.92 4.52
N PHE A 102 3.69 18.04 5.25
CA PHE A 102 3.28 17.64 6.60
C PHE A 102 3.13 18.84 7.55
N VAL A 103 4.14 19.70 7.64
CA VAL A 103 4.11 20.87 8.54
C VAL A 103 2.98 21.82 8.15
N ILE A 104 2.82 22.13 6.86
CA ILE A 104 1.77 23.03 6.39
C ILE A 104 0.39 22.45 6.69
N THR A 105 0.13 21.21 6.31
CA THR A 105 -1.20 20.58 6.47
C THR A 105 -1.53 20.37 7.93
N SER A 106 -0.60 19.90 8.75
CA SER A 106 -0.81 19.72 10.20
C SER A 106 -1.11 21.06 10.87
N THR A 107 -0.39 22.15 10.51
CA THR A 107 -0.61 23.46 11.07
C THR A 107 -1.98 24.03 10.68
N ILE A 108 -2.39 23.88 9.43
CA ILE A 108 -3.71 24.31 8.95
C ILE A 108 -4.82 23.53 9.67
N LEU A 109 -4.71 22.20 9.70
CA LEU A 109 -5.71 21.34 10.31
C LEU A 109 -5.80 21.53 11.83
N PHE A 110 -4.68 21.80 12.50
CA PHE A 110 -4.66 22.05 13.94
C PHE A 110 -5.40 23.34 14.34
N ARG A 111 -5.44 24.34 13.43
CA ARG A 111 -6.20 25.57 13.64
C ARG A 111 -7.71 25.40 13.45
N MET A 112 -8.14 24.28 12.87
CA MET A 112 -9.58 23.97 12.75
C MET A 112 -10.06 23.41 14.08
N GLU A 113 -11.10 24.00 14.66
CA GLU A 113 -11.56 23.82 16.05
C GLU A 113 -11.83 22.36 16.48
N ASN A 114 -12.01 21.41 15.55
CA ASN A 114 -12.40 20.04 15.86
C ASN A 114 -11.37 18.95 15.49
N ALA A 115 -10.21 19.31 14.97
CA ALA A 115 -9.28 18.29 14.42
C ALA A 115 -8.33 17.67 15.48
N GLY A 116 -8.01 18.40 16.55
CA GLY A 116 -7.20 17.87 17.66
C GLY A 116 -5.97 17.05 17.22
N ILE A 117 -5.79 15.89 17.84
CA ILE A 117 -4.68 14.98 17.54
C ILE A 117 -4.78 14.36 16.14
N LEU A 118 -5.98 14.24 15.57
CA LEU A 118 -6.18 13.73 14.21
C LEU A 118 -5.56 14.60 13.14
N SER A 119 -5.32 15.91 13.43
CA SER A 119 -4.62 16.81 12.51
C SER A 119 -3.20 16.35 12.20
N ILE A 120 -2.51 15.76 13.17
CA ILE A 120 -1.15 15.21 13.01
C ILE A 120 -1.20 13.96 12.15
N VAL A 121 -2.17 13.08 12.39
CA VAL A 121 -2.34 11.84 11.61
C VAL A 121 -2.66 12.17 10.16
N LEU A 122 -3.65 13.04 9.91
CA LEU A 122 -4.02 13.50 8.57
C LEU A 122 -2.87 14.21 7.86
N GLY A 123 -2.18 15.11 8.58
CA GLY A 123 -1.00 15.79 8.03
C GLY A 123 0.09 14.81 7.62
N SER A 124 0.33 13.76 8.43
CA SER A 124 1.30 12.70 8.13
C SER A 124 0.89 11.89 6.88
N VAL A 125 -0.40 11.55 6.74
CA VAL A 125 -0.92 10.87 5.54
C VAL A 125 -0.69 11.71 4.29
N ILE A 126 -1.08 12.98 4.33
CA ILE A 126 -0.96 13.91 3.19
C ILE A 126 0.50 14.18 2.86
N GLY A 127 1.35 14.40 3.88
CA GLY A 127 2.79 14.57 3.71
C GLY A 127 3.45 13.35 3.05
N MET A 128 3.20 12.15 3.59
CA MET A 128 3.70 10.90 2.99
C MET A 128 3.21 10.70 1.55
N ALA A 129 1.95 10.99 1.28
CA ALA A 129 1.39 10.89 -0.07
C ALA A 129 2.13 11.83 -1.04
N ALA A 130 2.32 13.09 -0.64
CA ALA A 130 3.03 14.09 -1.45
C ALA A 130 4.47 13.66 -1.74
N GLY A 131 5.22 13.23 -0.72
CA GLY A 131 6.58 12.73 -0.88
C GLY A 131 6.68 11.48 -1.76
N ALA A 132 5.78 10.51 -1.55
CA ALA A 132 5.74 9.27 -2.31
C ALA A 132 5.41 9.53 -3.79
N VAL A 133 4.42 10.37 -4.07
CA VAL A 133 4.06 10.78 -5.44
C VAL A 133 5.21 11.54 -6.10
N CYS A 134 5.85 12.47 -5.39
CA CYS A 134 7.01 13.22 -5.88
C CYS A 134 8.14 12.26 -6.31
N LEU A 135 8.55 11.32 -5.44
CA LEU A 135 9.60 10.34 -5.77
C LEU A 135 9.18 9.39 -6.89
N CYS A 136 7.92 8.98 -6.93
CA CYS A 136 7.39 8.13 -7.99
C CYS A 136 7.44 8.84 -9.35
N VAL A 137 7.01 10.10 -9.42
CA VAL A 137 7.06 10.92 -10.64
C VAL A 137 8.51 11.10 -11.09
N ILE A 138 9.41 11.47 -10.19
CA ILE A 138 10.85 11.61 -10.49
C ILE A 138 11.40 10.30 -11.08
N LEU A 139 11.09 9.16 -10.45
CA LEU A 139 11.56 7.85 -10.91
C LEU A 139 11.01 7.50 -12.30
N CYS A 140 9.70 7.73 -12.51
CA CYS A 140 9.04 7.47 -13.79
C CYS A 140 9.60 8.34 -14.92
N LEU A 141 9.82 9.62 -14.67
CA LEU A 141 10.40 10.55 -15.65
C LEU A 141 11.85 10.17 -16.02
N GLN A 142 12.67 9.83 -15.03
CA GLN A 142 14.06 9.47 -15.25
C GLN A 142 14.23 8.15 -16.01
N ARG A 143 13.37 7.18 -15.78
CA ARG A 143 13.44 5.85 -16.38
C ARG A 143 12.50 5.68 -17.57
N LYS A 144 11.78 6.74 -17.95
CA LYS A 144 10.76 6.71 -19.03
C LYS A 144 9.77 5.55 -18.87
N THR A 145 9.45 5.20 -17.61
CA THR A 145 8.49 4.15 -17.29
C THR A 145 7.09 4.75 -17.21
N ARG A 146 6.11 4.05 -17.79
CA ARG A 146 4.69 4.40 -17.69
C ARG A 146 3.97 3.25 -16.99
N PRO A 147 3.65 3.38 -15.70
CA PRO A 147 2.86 2.36 -15.02
C PRO A 147 1.49 2.22 -15.69
N ASP A 148 1.05 0.98 -15.86
CA ASP A 148 -0.27 0.67 -16.43
C ASP A 148 -1.33 1.01 -15.37
N ALA A 149 -1.99 2.15 -15.51
CA ALA A 149 -2.96 2.65 -14.55
C ALA A 149 -4.15 1.69 -14.35
N LEU A 150 -4.60 1.01 -15.42
CA LEU A 150 -5.73 0.09 -15.33
C LEU A 150 -5.37 -1.14 -14.47
N ARG A 151 -4.26 -1.80 -14.78
CA ARG A 151 -3.84 -3.02 -14.11
C ARG A 151 -3.11 -2.76 -12.79
N GLY A 152 -2.38 -1.65 -12.71
CA GLY A 152 -1.62 -1.30 -11.52
C GLY A 152 -2.44 -0.62 -10.43
N LEU A 153 -3.54 0.05 -10.78
CA LEU A 153 -4.32 0.84 -9.84
C LEU A 153 -5.80 0.45 -9.83
N ALA A 154 -6.49 0.51 -10.99
CA ALA A 154 -7.95 0.40 -11.03
C ALA A 154 -8.45 -1.00 -10.64
N ILE A 155 -7.85 -2.07 -11.19
CA ILE A 155 -8.26 -3.45 -10.86
C ILE A 155 -7.95 -3.79 -9.39
N PRO A 156 -6.74 -3.53 -8.84
CA PRO A 156 -6.48 -3.74 -7.42
C PRO A 156 -7.41 -2.95 -6.50
N ALA A 157 -7.71 -1.68 -6.84
CA ALA A 157 -8.63 -0.86 -6.08
C ALA A 157 -10.05 -1.47 -6.04
N GLY A 158 -10.58 -1.91 -7.18
CA GLY A 158 -11.86 -2.60 -7.26
C GLY A 158 -11.90 -3.90 -6.43
N CYS A 159 -10.84 -4.71 -6.50
CA CYS A 159 -10.71 -5.91 -5.68
C CYS A 159 -10.65 -5.57 -4.18
N CYS A 160 -9.92 -4.53 -3.81
CA CYS A 160 -9.84 -4.07 -2.41
C CYS A 160 -11.18 -3.58 -1.90
N CYS A 161 -11.95 -2.81 -2.70
CA CYS A 161 -13.29 -2.38 -2.32
C CYS A 161 -14.22 -3.58 -2.07
N ALA A 162 -14.20 -4.58 -2.95
CA ALA A 162 -14.99 -5.79 -2.76
C ALA A 162 -14.59 -6.56 -1.49
N CYS A 163 -13.28 -6.71 -1.25
CA CYS A 163 -12.77 -7.35 -0.03
C CYS A 163 -13.09 -6.53 1.22
N GLY A 164 -13.03 -5.19 1.15
CA GLY A 164 -13.38 -4.31 2.26
C GLY A 164 -14.85 -4.40 2.65
N LEU A 165 -15.77 -4.44 1.67
CA LEU A 165 -17.20 -4.65 1.93
C LEU A 165 -17.46 -6.01 2.58
N LEU A 166 -16.77 -7.05 2.13
CA LEU A 166 -16.89 -8.40 2.73
C LEU A 166 -16.30 -8.42 4.14
N ALA A 167 -15.15 -7.80 4.38
CA ALA A 167 -14.55 -7.67 5.70
C ALA A 167 -15.50 -6.97 6.67
N PHE A 168 -16.07 -5.83 6.26
CA PHE A 168 -17.05 -5.10 7.07
C PHE A 168 -18.30 -5.95 7.43
N GLY A 169 -18.76 -6.78 6.48
CA GLY A 169 -19.85 -7.73 6.74
C GLY A 169 -19.46 -8.81 7.74
N LEU A 170 -18.25 -9.38 7.58
CA LEU A 170 -17.71 -10.41 8.48
C LEU A 170 -17.46 -9.86 9.89
N GLU A 171 -16.93 -8.65 10.01
CA GLU A 171 -16.73 -7.97 11.30
C GLU A 171 -18.03 -7.94 12.09
N LYS A 172 -19.12 -7.44 11.49
CA LYS A 172 -20.42 -7.35 12.14
C LYS A 172 -21.00 -8.72 12.56
N LEU A 173 -20.66 -9.77 11.81
CA LEU A 173 -21.12 -11.13 12.11
C LEU A 173 -20.26 -11.82 13.17
N LEU A 174 -18.95 -11.70 13.10
CA LEU A 174 -18.00 -12.46 13.91
C LEU A 174 -17.71 -11.77 15.25
N PHE A 175 -17.53 -10.45 15.23
CA PHE A 175 -17.10 -9.69 16.40
C PHE A 175 -17.96 -9.93 17.66
N PRO A 176 -19.31 -9.95 17.60
CA PRO A 176 -20.15 -10.20 18.77
C PRO A 176 -20.02 -11.61 19.34
N HIS A 177 -19.57 -12.59 18.52
CA HIS A 177 -19.60 -14.00 18.88
C HIS A 177 -18.24 -14.57 19.30
N VAL A 178 -17.15 -14.11 18.68
CA VAL A 178 -15.82 -14.73 18.86
C VAL A 178 -14.76 -13.79 19.40
N GLY A 179 -15.09 -12.52 19.60
CA GLY A 179 -14.17 -11.52 20.14
C GLY A 179 -13.19 -10.94 19.12
N ALA A 180 -12.49 -9.87 19.50
CA ALA A 180 -11.68 -9.05 18.60
C ALA A 180 -10.52 -9.81 17.93
N VAL A 181 -9.73 -10.55 18.70
CA VAL A 181 -8.53 -11.23 18.18
C VAL A 181 -8.86 -12.27 17.13
N VAL A 182 -9.86 -13.12 17.40
CA VAL A 182 -10.28 -14.18 16.46
C VAL A 182 -10.90 -13.57 15.21
N THR A 183 -11.71 -12.51 15.37
CA THR A 183 -12.27 -11.76 14.24
C THR A 183 -11.17 -11.23 13.32
N VAL A 184 -10.19 -10.50 13.86
CA VAL A 184 -9.08 -9.92 13.10
C VAL A 184 -8.29 -10.98 12.32
N ILE A 185 -7.97 -12.11 12.96
CA ILE A 185 -7.19 -13.20 12.33
C ILE A 185 -7.99 -13.88 11.21
N SER A 186 -9.26 -14.23 11.50
CA SER A 186 -10.12 -14.91 10.53
C SER A 186 -10.40 -14.04 9.31
N GLU A 187 -10.68 -12.76 9.52
CA GLU A 187 -10.91 -11.81 8.42
C GLU A 187 -9.66 -11.59 7.57
N LEU A 188 -8.48 -11.47 8.20
CA LEU A 188 -7.24 -11.35 7.45
C LEU A 188 -7.06 -12.53 6.50
N ILE A 189 -7.26 -13.75 6.99
CA ILE A 189 -7.10 -14.97 6.19
C ILE A 189 -8.12 -15.02 5.05
N ILE A 190 -9.40 -14.82 5.36
CA ILE A 190 -10.50 -14.93 4.39
C ILE A 190 -10.36 -13.84 3.31
N THR A 191 -10.17 -12.59 3.71
CA THR A 191 -10.08 -11.46 2.78
C THR A 191 -8.81 -11.49 1.94
N LEU A 192 -7.69 -11.96 2.51
CA LEU A 192 -6.44 -12.14 1.78
C LEU A 192 -6.58 -13.21 0.68
N LEU A 193 -7.18 -14.36 1.01
CA LEU A 193 -7.42 -15.43 0.04
C LEU A 193 -8.36 -14.97 -1.07
N LEU A 194 -9.46 -14.30 -0.71
CA LEU A 194 -10.40 -13.74 -1.68
C LEU A 194 -9.73 -12.68 -2.58
N TYR A 195 -8.96 -11.79 -2.00
CA TYR A 195 -8.25 -10.75 -2.74
C TYR A 195 -7.33 -11.35 -3.81
N TRP A 196 -6.50 -12.31 -3.41
CA TRP A 196 -5.62 -13.00 -4.36
C TRP A 196 -6.39 -13.78 -5.41
N PHE A 197 -7.50 -14.43 -5.05
CA PHE A 197 -8.37 -15.12 -6.00
C PHE A 197 -8.95 -14.17 -7.04
N LEU A 198 -9.47 -13.00 -6.61
CA LEU A 198 -10.00 -11.98 -7.52
C LEU A 198 -8.93 -11.40 -8.46
N LEU A 199 -7.72 -11.14 -7.95
CA LEU A 199 -6.61 -10.67 -8.79
C LEU A 199 -6.20 -11.67 -9.87
N LEU A 200 -6.22 -12.98 -9.55
CA LEU A 200 -5.97 -14.04 -10.52
C LEU A 200 -7.11 -14.13 -11.53
N LEU A 201 -8.36 -14.11 -11.08
CA LEU A 201 -9.55 -14.18 -11.93
C LEU A 201 -9.59 -13.03 -12.95
N LEU A 202 -9.29 -11.81 -12.51
CA LEU A 202 -9.28 -10.62 -13.37
C LEU A 202 -7.98 -10.48 -14.19
N ARG A 203 -7.08 -11.48 -14.14
CA ARG A 203 -5.80 -11.49 -14.86
C ARG A 203 -5.01 -10.18 -14.68
N CYS A 204 -5.05 -9.63 -13.47
CA CYS A 204 -4.36 -8.41 -13.13
C CYS A 204 -2.84 -8.54 -13.30
N LEU A 205 -2.29 -9.74 -13.01
CA LEU A 205 -0.87 -10.05 -13.03
C LEU A 205 -0.47 -10.73 -14.34
N ARG A 206 0.59 -10.22 -14.98
CA ARG A 206 1.23 -10.88 -16.11
C ARG A 206 2.24 -11.92 -15.62
N GLY A 207 2.50 -12.96 -16.43
CA GLY A 207 3.48 -13.99 -16.05
C GLY A 207 4.87 -13.46 -15.68
N GLN A 208 5.26 -12.29 -16.19
CA GLN A 208 6.51 -11.61 -15.85
C GLN A 208 6.48 -10.97 -14.46
N ASP A 209 5.32 -10.48 -14.01
CA ASP A 209 5.16 -9.77 -12.74
C ASP A 209 5.40 -10.70 -11.55
N PHE A 210 5.03 -11.97 -11.67
CA PHE A 210 5.27 -12.98 -10.63
C PHE A 210 6.74 -13.13 -10.21
N GLN A 211 7.68 -12.66 -11.03
CA GLN A 211 9.10 -12.70 -10.68
C GLN A 211 9.51 -11.57 -9.72
N TYR A 212 8.76 -10.48 -9.71
CA TYR A 212 9.08 -9.26 -8.97
C TYR A 212 8.23 -9.09 -7.69
N ILE A 213 7.09 -9.77 -7.61
CA ILE A 213 6.15 -9.67 -6.49
C ILE A 213 6.50 -10.71 -5.40
N PRO A 214 6.48 -10.33 -4.10
CA PRO A 214 6.59 -11.28 -3.00
C PRO A 214 5.51 -12.36 -3.09
N GLY A 215 5.86 -13.63 -2.89
CA GLY A 215 4.90 -14.73 -3.04
C GLY A 215 4.55 -15.14 -4.47
N GLY A 216 5.11 -14.48 -5.50
CA GLY A 216 4.80 -14.74 -6.91
C GLY A 216 5.06 -16.17 -7.40
N ARG A 217 5.93 -16.94 -6.71
CA ARG A 217 6.12 -18.38 -7.00
C ARG A 217 4.87 -19.19 -6.67
N LEU A 218 4.29 -18.96 -5.49
CA LEU A 218 3.05 -19.61 -5.05
C LEU A 218 1.88 -19.25 -5.97
N MET A 219 1.79 -17.96 -6.33
CA MET A 219 0.77 -17.46 -7.26
C MET A 219 0.88 -18.07 -8.66
N ARG A 220 2.10 -18.27 -9.15
CA ARG A 220 2.32 -18.97 -10.43
C ARG A 220 1.88 -20.43 -10.37
N MET A 221 2.09 -21.11 -9.25
CA MET A 221 1.61 -22.48 -9.05
C MET A 221 0.08 -22.53 -9.04
N LEU A 222 -0.56 -21.63 -8.30
CA LEU A 222 -2.02 -21.52 -8.27
C LEU A 222 -2.60 -21.15 -9.64
N GLY A 223 -2.02 -20.17 -10.34
CA GLY A 223 -2.46 -19.80 -11.70
C GLY A 223 -2.36 -20.94 -12.69
N LYS A 224 -1.33 -21.80 -12.60
CA LYS A 224 -1.22 -23.02 -13.41
C LYS A 224 -2.30 -24.05 -13.07
N MET A 225 -2.66 -24.18 -11.79
CA MET A 225 -3.66 -25.13 -11.32
C MET A 225 -5.07 -24.75 -11.81
N PHE A 226 -5.36 -23.44 -11.92
CA PHE A 226 -6.63 -22.94 -12.44
C PHE A 226 -6.65 -22.69 -13.96
N ARG A 227 -5.58 -23.04 -14.69
CA ARG A 227 -5.41 -22.78 -16.14
C ARG A 227 -5.65 -21.30 -16.54
N LEU A 228 -5.31 -20.40 -15.62
CA LEU A 228 -5.43 -18.94 -15.79
C LEU A 228 -4.14 -18.29 -16.32
#